data_e1a2b1b3a584b32ab3b1fe3145a63419
#
_entry.id   e1a2b1b3a584b32ab3b1fe3145a63419
#
_cell.length_a   1.000
_cell.length_b   1.000
_cell.length_c   1.000
_cell.angle_alpha   90.00
_cell.angle_beta   90.00
_cell.angle_gamma   90.00
#
_symmetry.space_group_name_H-M   'P 1'
#
loop_
_entity.id
_entity.type
_entity.pdbx_description
1 polymer ?
#
loop_
_entity_poly.entity_id
_entity_poly.type
_entity_poly.pdbx_seq_one_letter_code
_entity_poly.pdbx_strand_id
1 'polypeptide(L)'
;MNKYPKKEFTEKPVKSEAEIYLGDSDKIVYINKKLKSRKMVEVTTVAYVSLIKGDWITLIYYDNEPSHGVNLHVHITDNFDDRNDAATATGVRQKGTVHRLHTWAVENLKDNWIYYKRAFLRRSKLRISDI
;
A
#
# COMPACT_ATOMS: atom_id res chain seq x y z
N MET A 1 28.25 3.01 25.48
CA MET A 1 28.36 3.36 24.08
C MET A 1 27.67 2.29 23.23
N ASN A 2 26.77 2.71 22.41
CA ASN A 2 26.00 1.80 21.58
C ASN A 2 26.40 1.94 20.12
N LYS A 3 27.14 0.97 19.61
CA LYS A 3 27.65 0.99 18.24
C LYS A 3 26.69 0.35 17.23
N TYR A 4 25.81 -0.52 17.67
CA TYR A 4 24.98 -1.31 16.77
C TYR A 4 23.89 -0.52 16.06
N PRO A 5 23.16 0.37 16.73
CA PRO A 5 22.19 1.20 16.04
C PRO A 5 22.78 2.10 14.98
N LYS A 6 23.99 2.64 15.20
CA LYS A 6 24.66 3.48 14.21
C LYS A 6 24.90 2.74 12.90
N LYS A 7 25.30 1.48 12.97
CA LYS A 7 25.57 0.67 11.79
C LYS A 7 24.30 0.44 10.97
N GLU A 8 23.20 0.23 11.64
CA GLU A 8 21.91 0.06 10.98
C GLU A 8 21.39 1.36 10.35
N PHE A 9 21.57 2.49 11.06
CA PHE A 9 21.12 3.80 10.57
C PHE A 9 21.95 4.33 9.39
N THR A 10 23.19 3.90 9.25
CA THR A 10 24.04 4.34 8.13
C THR A 10 23.78 3.54 6.86
N GLU A 11 23.20 2.36 6.97
CA GLU A 11 22.88 1.54 5.83
C GLU A 11 21.55 1.95 5.23
N LYS A 12 21.58 2.42 3.97
CA LYS A 12 20.36 2.80 3.26
C LYS A 12 19.58 1.57 2.83
N PRO A 13 18.24 1.55 3.01
CA PRO A 13 17.43 0.47 2.50
C PRO A 13 17.49 0.38 0.98
N VAL A 14 17.51 -0.84 0.46
CA VAL A 14 17.34 -1.08 -0.96
C VAL A 14 15.85 -1.14 -1.25
N LYS A 15 15.38 -0.26 -2.14
CA LYS A 15 13.99 -0.23 -2.58
C LYS A 15 13.80 -1.03 -3.84
N SER A 16 12.70 -1.76 -3.88
CA SER A 16 12.20 -2.40 -5.08
C SER A 16 10.79 -1.90 -5.33
N GLU A 17 10.55 -1.28 -6.48
CA GLU A 17 9.27 -0.70 -6.83
C GLU A 17 8.74 -1.33 -8.12
N ALA A 18 7.44 -1.51 -8.21
CA ALA A 18 6.81 -2.00 -9.43
C ALA A 18 5.37 -1.50 -9.53
N GLU A 19 4.88 -1.47 -10.75
CA GLU A 19 3.50 -1.16 -11.08
C GLU A 19 2.89 -2.36 -11.81
N ILE A 20 1.66 -2.70 -11.44
CA ILE A 20 0.88 -3.74 -12.11
C ILE A 20 -0.39 -3.08 -12.61
N TYR A 21 -0.53 -2.93 -13.92
CA TYR A 21 -1.72 -2.33 -14.50
C TYR A 21 -2.88 -3.33 -14.48
N LEU A 22 -4.02 -2.86 -13.99
CA LEU A 22 -5.29 -3.62 -13.96
C LEU A 22 -6.19 -3.21 -15.13
N GLY A 23 -5.89 -2.06 -15.71
CA GLY A 23 -6.58 -1.45 -16.82
C GLY A 23 -5.91 -0.11 -17.14
N ASP A 24 -6.52 0.71 -17.99
CA ASP A 24 -5.93 2.00 -18.39
C ASP A 24 -5.91 3.02 -17.26
N SER A 25 -6.83 2.90 -16.33
CA SER A 25 -7.02 3.89 -15.26
C SER A 25 -6.87 3.31 -13.86
N ASP A 26 -6.34 2.10 -13.74
CA ASP A 26 -6.23 1.41 -12.47
C ASP A 26 -4.94 0.59 -12.42
N LYS A 27 -4.21 0.69 -11.32
CA LYS A 27 -2.97 -0.04 -11.14
C LYS A 27 -2.69 -0.35 -9.68
N ILE A 28 -1.87 -1.36 -9.46
CA ILE A 28 -1.27 -1.66 -8.17
C ILE A 28 0.16 -1.14 -8.20
N VAL A 29 0.54 -0.40 -7.20
CA VAL A 29 1.91 0.07 -7.01
C VAL A 29 2.44 -0.54 -5.72
N TYR A 30 3.60 -1.17 -5.76
CA TYR A 30 4.19 -1.66 -4.53
C TYR A 30 5.63 -1.21 -4.36
N ILE A 31 6.02 -1.04 -3.10
CA ILE A 31 7.36 -0.65 -2.69
C ILE A 31 7.79 -1.62 -1.62
N ASN A 32 8.86 -2.34 -1.85
CA ASN A 32 9.49 -3.23 -0.89
C ASN A 32 10.84 -2.66 -0.50
N LYS A 33 11.15 -2.71 0.79
CA LYS A 33 12.41 -2.22 1.32
C LYS A 33 13.12 -3.34 2.08
N LYS A 34 14.42 -3.47 1.85
CA LYS A 34 15.30 -4.37 2.62
C LYS A 34 16.63 -3.69 2.84
N LEU A 35 17.30 -4.03 3.91
CA LEU A 35 18.68 -3.61 4.12
C LEU A 35 19.60 -4.39 3.19
N LYS A 36 20.67 -3.73 2.71
CA LYS A 36 21.60 -4.31 1.76
C LYS A 36 22.26 -5.59 2.30
N SER A 37 22.50 -5.63 3.61
CA SER A 37 23.08 -6.79 4.29
C SER A 37 22.10 -7.94 4.52
N ARG A 38 20.82 -7.74 4.21
CA ARG A 38 19.75 -8.73 4.45
C ARG A 38 19.14 -9.17 3.14
N LYS A 39 18.89 -10.48 3.06
CA LYS A 39 18.30 -11.08 1.85
C LYS A 39 16.77 -11.00 1.82
N MET A 40 16.16 -10.65 2.95
CA MET A 40 14.70 -10.64 3.09
C MET A 40 14.15 -9.23 3.11
N VAL A 41 13.02 -9.03 2.47
CA VAL A 41 12.26 -7.79 2.54
C VAL A 41 11.75 -7.60 3.97
N GLU A 42 11.93 -6.40 4.53
CA GLU A 42 11.48 -6.08 5.88
C GLU A 42 10.23 -5.22 5.91
N VAL A 43 10.06 -4.38 4.90
CA VAL A 43 8.90 -3.48 4.78
C VAL A 43 8.30 -3.63 3.41
N THR A 44 6.99 -3.80 3.36
CA THR A 44 6.23 -3.81 2.12
C THR A 44 5.09 -2.82 2.21
N THR A 45 4.86 -2.10 1.12
CA THR A 45 3.68 -1.24 0.92
C THR A 45 3.07 -1.61 -0.41
N VAL A 46 1.79 -1.93 -0.43
CA VAL A 46 1.07 -2.34 -1.63
C VAL A 46 -0.19 -1.48 -1.74
N ALA A 47 -0.28 -0.70 -2.80
CA ALA A 47 -1.35 0.29 -2.98
C ALA A 47 -2.15 0.03 -4.24
N TYR A 48 -3.46 0.22 -4.16
CA TYR A 48 -4.32 0.33 -5.32
C TYR A 48 -4.53 1.81 -5.64
N VAL A 49 -4.18 2.19 -6.85
CA VAL A 49 -4.21 3.58 -7.34
C VAL A 49 -5.11 3.66 -8.56
N SER A 50 -6.00 4.62 -8.58
CA SER A 50 -6.96 4.82 -9.67
C SER A 50 -6.89 6.24 -10.21
N LEU A 51 -7.02 6.38 -11.52
CA LEU A 51 -7.08 7.69 -12.18
C LEU A 51 -8.52 8.19 -12.10
N ILE A 52 -8.73 9.25 -11.33
CA ILE A 52 -10.05 9.84 -11.09
C ILE A 52 -9.96 11.35 -11.28
N LYS A 53 -10.74 11.88 -12.18
CA LYS A 53 -10.75 13.32 -12.53
C LYS A 53 -9.36 13.86 -12.86
N GLY A 54 -8.58 13.08 -13.59
CA GLY A 54 -7.25 13.48 -14.03
C GLY A 54 -6.12 13.27 -13.04
N ASP A 55 -6.41 12.79 -11.82
CA ASP A 55 -5.41 12.55 -10.78
C ASP A 55 -5.32 11.07 -10.43
N TRP A 56 -4.10 10.58 -10.24
CA TRP A 56 -3.87 9.25 -9.69
C TRP A 56 -4.04 9.30 -8.18
N ILE A 57 -5.05 8.61 -7.67
CA ILE A 57 -5.42 8.63 -6.25
C ILE A 57 -5.24 7.25 -5.66
N THR A 58 -4.54 7.17 -4.53
CA THR A 58 -4.44 5.93 -3.76
C THR A 58 -5.75 5.72 -3.00
N LEU A 59 -6.50 4.68 -3.37
CA LEU A 59 -7.78 4.39 -2.75
C LEU A 59 -7.63 3.56 -1.49
N ILE A 60 -6.70 2.63 -1.51
CA ILE A 60 -6.43 1.70 -0.42
C ILE A 60 -4.98 1.24 -0.51
N TYR A 61 -4.31 1.12 0.62
CA TYR A 61 -3.00 0.51 0.65
C TYR A 61 -2.78 -0.32 1.91
N TYR A 62 -1.94 -1.31 1.78
CA TYR A 62 -1.50 -2.18 2.87
C TYR A 62 -0.05 -1.89 3.18
N ASP A 63 0.30 -1.85 4.46
CA ASP A 63 1.69 -1.79 4.89
C ASP A 63 1.90 -2.58 6.17
N ASN A 64 3.15 -2.88 6.45
CA ASN A 64 3.57 -3.54 7.69
C ASN A 64 4.58 -2.68 8.45
N GLU A 65 4.42 -1.35 8.42
CA GLU A 65 5.34 -0.45 9.11
C GLU A 65 5.55 -0.88 10.56
N PRO A 66 6.81 -0.92 11.04
CA PRO A 66 7.11 -1.43 12.39
C PRO A 66 6.39 -0.68 13.51
N SER A 67 6.08 0.60 13.32
CA SER A 67 5.32 1.39 14.29
C SER A 67 3.90 0.88 14.51
N HIS A 68 3.38 0.07 13.60
CA HIS A 68 2.05 -0.53 13.69
C HIS A 68 2.09 -2.01 14.08
N GLY A 69 3.27 -2.55 14.35
CA GLY A 69 3.45 -3.96 14.71
C GLY A 69 3.84 -4.83 13.52
N VAL A 70 3.81 -6.15 13.74
CA VAL A 70 4.22 -7.13 12.74
C VAL A 70 3.12 -7.53 11.77
N ASN A 71 1.89 -7.13 12.03
CA ASN A 71 0.75 -7.44 11.17
C ASN A 71 0.60 -6.41 10.08
N LEU A 72 -0.01 -6.84 8.98
CA LEU A 72 -0.35 -5.95 7.90
C LEU A 72 -1.49 -5.02 8.35
N HIS A 73 -1.40 -3.75 7.97
CA HIS A 73 -2.44 -2.75 8.20
C HIS A 73 -2.99 -2.28 6.88
N VAL A 74 -4.29 -2.00 6.84
CA VAL A 74 -4.94 -1.40 5.68
C VAL A 74 -5.25 0.06 5.97
N HIS A 75 -4.96 0.91 5.00
CA HIS A 75 -5.27 2.34 5.02
C HIS A 75 -6.24 2.62 3.89
N ILE A 76 -7.42 3.15 4.22
CA ILE A 76 -8.49 3.39 3.24
C ILE A 76 -8.72 4.89 3.12
N THR A 77 -8.58 5.43 1.92
CA THR A 77 -8.95 6.82 1.63
C THR A 77 -10.47 6.92 1.63
N ASP A 78 -11.01 7.82 2.42
CA ASP A 78 -12.44 7.86 2.68
C ASP A 78 -13.23 8.25 1.45
N ASN A 79 -12.92 9.43 0.87
CA ASN A 79 -13.61 9.90 -0.32
C ASN A 79 -12.71 10.83 -1.13
N PHE A 80 -13.20 11.28 -2.29
CA PHE A 80 -12.44 12.12 -3.21
C PHE A 80 -12.06 13.47 -2.60
N ASP A 81 -12.96 14.11 -1.86
CA ASP A 81 -12.71 15.42 -1.27
C ASP A 81 -11.60 15.35 -0.21
N ASP A 82 -11.50 14.24 0.50
CA ASP A 82 -10.51 14.01 1.55
C ASP A 82 -9.28 13.25 1.07
N ARG A 83 -9.04 13.17 -0.24
CA ARG A 83 -7.96 12.35 -0.82
C ARG A 83 -6.56 12.72 -0.40
N ASN A 84 -6.37 13.94 0.08
CA ASN A 84 -5.07 14.43 0.56
C ASN A 84 -4.92 14.32 2.07
N ASP A 85 -5.95 13.87 2.76
CA ASP A 85 -5.93 13.69 4.20
C ASP A 85 -5.32 12.33 4.56
N ALA A 86 -4.88 12.20 5.80
CA ALA A 86 -4.37 10.91 6.29
C ALA A 86 -5.47 9.85 6.24
N ALA A 87 -5.17 8.73 5.60
CA ALA A 87 -6.10 7.62 5.51
C ALA A 87 -6.27 6.94 6.87
N THR A 88 -7.49 6.50 7.16
CA THR A 88 -7.76 5.73 8.37
C THR A 88 -7.07 4.37 8.30
N ALA A 89 -6.32 4.03 9.34
CA ALA A 89 -5.62 2.75 9.42
C ALA A 89 -6.38 1.74 10.26
N THR A 90 -6.48 0.50 9.76
CA THR A 90 -7.12 -0.61 10.46
C THR A 90 -6.22 -1.84 10.37
N GLY A 91 -6.10 -2.60 11.45
CA GLY A 91 -5.34 -3.84 11.44
C GLY A 91 -6.00 -4.90 10.58
N VAL A 92 -5.19 -5.53 9.74
CA VAL A 92 -5.62 -6.66 8.93
C VAL A 92 -4.92 -7.89 9.46
N ARG A 93 -5.31 -8.59 10.32
CA ARG A 93 -4.68 -9.68 11.08
C ARG A 93 -4.00 -10.77 10.23
N GLN A 94 -3.35 -10.40 9.15
CA GLN A 94 -2.55 -11.33 8.36
C GLN A 94 -1.20 -11.53 9.03
N LYS A 95 -0.89 -12.76 9.37
CA LYS A 95 0.37 -13.16 9.99
C LYS A 95 1.22 -13.91 8.97
N GLY A 96 2.52 -13.77 9.08
CA GLY A 96 3.45 -14.49 8.25
C GLY A 96 4.70 -13.68 7.94
N THR A 97 5.53 -14.19 7.07
CA THR A 97 6.70 -13.46 6.59
C THR A 97 6.25 -12.26 5.77
N VAL A 98 7.12 -11.25 5.67
CA VAL A 98 6.82 -10.06 4.87
C VAL A 98 6.52 -10.43 3.43
N HIS A 99 7.20 -11.44 2.89
CA HIS A 99 6.92 -11.93 1.55
C HIS A 99 5.48 -12.45 1.41
N ARG A 100 4.99 -13.20 2.39
CA ARG A 100 3.60 -13.68 2.39
C ARG A 100 2.60 -12.54 2.53
N LEU A 101 2.90 -11.55 3.38
CA LEU A 101 2.05 -10.37 3.54
C LEU A 101 1.96 -9.59 2.22
N HIS A 102 3.10 -9.41 1.56
CA HIS A 102 3.16 -8.76 0.24
C HIS A 102 2.31 -9.50 -0.78
N THR A 103 2.51 -10.81 -0.91
CA THR A 103 1.77 -11.63 -1.87
C THR A 103 0.28 -11.59 -1.60
N TRP A 104 -0.11 -11.71 -0.34
CA TRP A 104 -1.51 -11.63 0.03
C TRP A 104 -2.12 -10.28 -0.35
N ALA A 105 -1.42 -9.18 -0.07
CA ALA A 105 -1.91 -7.84 -0.39
C ALA A 105 -2.09 -7.65 -1.90
N VAL A 106 -1.11 -8.08 -2.70
CA VAL A 106 -1.20 -8.00 -4.17
C VAL A 106 -2.38 -8.82 -4.68
N GLU A 107 -2.52 -10.06 -4.23
CA GLU A 107 -3.64 -10.93 -4.65
C GLU A 107 -4.99 -10.36 -4.23
N ASN A 108 -5.08 -9.83 -3.01
CA ASN A 108 -6.32 -9.21 -2.53
C ASN A 108 -6.73 -8.05 -3.42
N LEU A 109 -5.79 -7.17 -3.79
CA LEU A 109 -6.11 -6.04 -4.66
C LEU A 109 -6.44 -6.48 -6.07
N LYS A 110 -5.75 -7.48 -6.62
CA LYS A 110 -6.08 -8.03 -7.95
C LYS A 110 -7.50 -8.59 -7.99
N ASP A 111 -7.90 -9.26 -6.92
CA ASP A 111 -9.21 -9.92 -6.87
C ASP A 111 -10.34 -8.95 -6.55
N ASN A 112 -10.06 -7.84 -5.86
CA ASN A 112 -11.10 -7.00 -5.27
C ASN A 112 -11.04 -5.51 -5.68
N TRP A 113 -10.16 -5.11 -6.57
CA TRP A 113 -9.98 -3.69 -6.89
C TRP A 113 -11.25 -3.03 -7.42
N ILE A 114 -12.07 -3.75 -8.18
CA ILE A 114 -13.34 -3.22 -8.70
C ILE A 114 -14.29 -2.90 -7.55
N TYR A 115 -14.35 -3.78 -6.55
CA TYR A 115 -15.14 -3.56 -5.35
C TYR A 115 -14.67 -2.31 -4.60
N TYR A 116 -13.36 -2.17 -4.39
CA TYR A 116 -12.80 -1.02 -3.68
C TYR A 116 -13.04 0.28 -4.46
N LYS A 117 -12.92 0.24 -5.78
CA LYS A 117 -13.21 1.40 -6.63
C LYS A 117 -14.67 1.83 -6.51
N ARG A 118 -15.59 0.89 -6.62
CA ARG A 118 -17.03 1.19 -6.50
C ARG A 118 -17.38 1.75 -5.13
N ALA A 119 -16.81 1.20 -4.08
CA ALA A 119 -17.04 1.68 -2.73
C ALA A 119 -16.54 3.12 -2.55
N PHE A 120 -15.34 3.42 -3.07
CA PHE A 120 -14.77 4.76 -3.04
C PHE A 120 -15.62 5.77 -3.82
N LEU A 121 -16.03 5.41 -5.04
CA LEU A 121 -16.88 6.28 -5.86
C LEU A 121 -18.21 6.56 -5.17
N ARG A 122 -18.80 5.56 -4.53
CA ARG A 122 -20.04 5.73 -3.77
C ARG A 122 -19.86 6.68 -2.60
N ARG A 123 -18.80 6.51 -1.80
CA ARG A 123 -18.50 7.43 -0.69
C ARG A 123 -18.22 8.85 -1.18
N SER A 124 -17.66 8.97 -2.37
CA SER A 124 -17.33 10.25 -3.00
C SER A 124 -18.51 10.87 -3.75
N LYS A 125 -19.65 10.18 -3.84
CA LYS A 125 -20.83 10.59 -4.62
C LYS A 125 -20.48 10.82 -6.08
N LEU A 126 -19.58 10.01 -6.64
CA LEU A 126 -19.18 10.03 -8.03
C LEU A 126 -19.72 8.83 -8.78
N ARG A 127 -20.03 9.02 -10.04
CA ARG A 127 -20.40 7.95 -10.97
C ARG A 127 -19.18 7.57 -11.81
N ILE A 128 -19.20 6.36 -12.40
CA ILE A 128 -18.13 5.96 -13.33
C ILE A 128 -18.02 6.95 -14.49
N SER A 129 -19.16 7.50 -14.93
CA SER A 129 -19.18 8.51 -16.00
C SER A 129 -18.57 9.86 -15.61
N ASP A 130 -18.32 10.09 -14.33
CA ASP A 130 -17.75 11.34 -13.82
C ASP A 130 -16.21 11.33 -13.79
N ILE A 131 -15.60 10.19 -14.10
CA ILE A 131 -14.15 10.04 -13.99
C ILE A 131 -13.45 9.95 -15.36
#